data_36e640d52e572ed258b2bb19df1363bb
#
_entry.id   36e640d52e572ed258b2bb19df1363bb
#
_cell.length_a   1.000
_cell.length_b   1.000
_cell.length_c   1.000
_cell.angle_alpha   90.00
_cell.angle_beta   90.00
_cell.angle_gamma   90.00
#
_symmetry.space_group_name_H-M   'P 1'
#
loop_
_entity.id
_entity.type
_entity.pdbx_description
1 polymer ?
#
loop_
_entity_poly.entity_id
_entity_poly.type
_entity_poly.pdbx_seq_one_letter_code
_entity_poly.pdbx_strand_id
1 'polypeptide(L)'
;KTLATRGENWTLWRVTVDKKNIDMDVNITAPLTLQFDTSKKSYSGFAGCNNFSGTYKSSGESAFDFGSTVSTKKACSAMDLENGIFQAMDKVNRFGIKGDQLVFTSEDGYTELVYSKAI
;
A
#
# COMPACT_ATOMS: atom_id res chain seq x y z
N LYS A 1 16.43 3.84 -8.05
CA LYS A 1 15.26 4.69 -7.91
C LYS A 1 14.79 4.70 -6.47
N THR A 2 14.30 5.81 -6.05
CA THR A 2 13.79 5.96 -4.70
C THR A 2 12.39 6.57 -4.76
N LEU A 3 11.64 6.43 -3.67
CA LEU A 3 10.34 7.08 -3.57
C LEU A 3 10.45 8.60 -3.66
N ALA A 4 11.59 9.16 -3.31
CA ALA A 4 11.78 10.61 -3.32
C ALA A 4 11.64 11.21 -4.72
N THR A 5 11.84 10.41 -5.75
CA THR A 5 11.72 10.90 -7.12
C THR A 5 10.33 10.70 -7.69
N ARG A 6 9.38 10.22 -6.88
CA ARG A 6 8.05 9.87 -7.32
C ARG A 6 7.01 10.61 -6.51
N GLY A 7 6.72 11.79 -6.77
CA GLY A 7 5.67 12.51 -6.06
C GLY A 7 4.27 12.14 -6.50
N GLU A 8 4.09 11.09 -7.26
CA GLU A 8 2.80 10.75 -7.85
C GLU A 8 1.90 10.01 -6.88
N ASN A 9 0.64 10.01 -7.22
CA ASN A 9 -0.35 9.17 -6.58
C ASN A 9 -0.27 7.76 -7.18
N TRP A 10 -0.52 6.77 -6.34
CA TRP A 10 -0.52 5.37 -6.75
C TRP A 10 -1.90 4.79 -6.52
N THR A 11 -2.30 3.83 -7.35
CA THR A 11 -3.58 3.14 -7.25
C THR A 11 -3.34 1.65 -7.11
N LEU A 12 -4.01 1.02 -6.17
CA LEU A 12 -3.82 -0.40 -5.90
C LEU A 12 -4.20 -1.24 -7.12
N TRP A 13 -3.31 -2.15 -7.50
CA TRP A 13 -3.51 -3.07 -8.60
C TRP A 13 -3.73 -4.50 -8.12
N ARG A 14 -3.02 -4.91 -7.08
CA ARG A 14 -3.14 -6.26 -6.54
C ARG A 14 -2.64 -6.30 -5.10
N VAL A 15 -3.28 -7.11 -4.28
CA VAL A 15 -2.81 -7.39 -2.93
C VAL A 15 -2.88 -8.89 -2.69
N THR A 16 -1.79 -9.45 -2.18
CA THR A 16 -1.65 -10.87 -1.87
C THR A 16 -1.16 -10.98 -0.43
N VAL A 17 -1.82 -11.80 0.36
CA VAL A 17 -1.44 -12.04 1.77
C VAL A 17 -1.24 -13.53 1.96
N ASP A 18 -0.03 -13.91 2.35
CA ASP A 18 0.33 -15.31 2.61
C ASP A 18 -0.06 -16.22 1.45
N LYS A 19 0.33 -15.81 0.22
CA LYS A 19 0.10 -16.53 -1.03
C LYS A 19 -1.34 -16.44 -1.55
N LYS A 20 -2.22 -15.73 -0.87
CA LYS A 20 -3.62 -15.68 -1.25
C LYS A 20 -3.94 -14.30 -1.82
N ASN A 21 -4.40 -14.27 -3.06
CA ASN A 21 -4.86 -13.02 -3.66
C ASN A 21 -6.14 -12.58 -2.98
N ILE A 22 -6.20 -11.31 -2.63
CA ILE A 22 -7.39 -10.73 -2.02
C ILE A 22 -8.30 -10.25 -3.14
N ASP A 23 -9.57 -10.57 -3.03
CA ASP A 23 -10.56 -10.22 -4.03
C ASP A 23 -10.76 -8.71 -4.05
N MET A 24 -10.54 -8.09 -5.21
CA MET A 24 -10.71 -6.66 -5.40
C MET A 24 -12.01 -6.33 -6.13
N ASP A 25 -12.80 -7.33 -6.49
CA ASP A 25 -14.07 -7.13 -7.17
C ASP A 25 -15.18 -6.91 -6.15
N VAL A 26 -15.08 -5.78 -5.46
CA VAL A 26 -16.03 -5.39 -4.41
C VAL A 26 -16.45 -3.96 -4.63
N ASN A 27 -17.56 -3.57 -4.01
CA ASN A 27 -18.04 -2.19 -4.13
C ASN A 27 -17.15 -1.24 -3.33
N ILE A 28 -16.53 -0.31 -4.03
CA ILE A 28 -15.75 0.74 -3.39
C ILE A 28 -16.28 2.08 -3.88
N THR A 29 -16.15 3.09 -3.02
CA THR A 29 -16.71 4.42 -3.30
C THR A 29 -15.68 5.38 -3.87
N ALA A 30 -14.41 5.00 -3.86
CA ALA A 30 -13.32 5.84 -4.34
C ALA A 30 -12.15 4.94 -4.72
N PRO A 31 -11.21 5.45 -5.52
CA PRO A 31 -10.02 4.66 -5.87
C PRO A 31 -9.19 4.28 -4.65
N LEU A 32 -8.58 3.11 -4.70
CA LEU A 32 -7.70 2.60 -3.64
C LEU A 32 -6.33 3.22 -3.84
N THR A 33 -6.05 4.29 -3.12
CA THR A 33 -4.90 5.14 -3.39
C THR A 33 -3.81 5.03 -2.35
N LEU A 34 -2.61 5.43 -2.73
CA LEU A 34 -1.47 5.56 -1.83
C LEU A 34 -0.65 6.76 -2.32
N GLN A 35 -0.32 7.65 -1.39
CA GLN A 35 0.43 8.86 -1.68
C GLN A 35 1.54 9.01 -0.67
N PHE A 36 2.66 9.57 -1.10
CA PHE A 36 3.82 9.77 -0.24
C PHE A 36 4.18 11.24 -0.16
N ASP A 37 4.55 11.68 1.04
CA ASP A 37 5.20 12.96 1.26
C ASP A 37 6.63 12.65 1.70
N THR A 38 7.57 12.74 0.76
CA THR A 38 8.93 12.30 1.02
C THR A 38 9.69 13.26 1.93
N SER A 39 9.27 14.51 2.02
CA SER A 39 9.92 15.45 2.92
C SER A 39 9.58 15.15 4.37
N LYS A 40 8.38 14.66 4.65
CA LYS A 40 7.94 14.31 5.99
C LYS A 40 8.06 12.80 6.25
N LYS A 41 8.40 12.04 5.24
CA LYS A 41 8.44 10.57 5.29
C LYS A 41 7.11 10.01 5.80
N SER A 42 6.04 10.50 5.20
CA SER A 42 4.69 10.09 5.57
C SER A 42 3.96 9.56 4.34
N TYR A 43 2.86 8.85 4.59
CA TYR A 43 2.02 8.34 3.53
C TYR A 43 0.56 8.48 3.94
N SER A 44 -0.31 8.42 2.93
CA SER A 44 -1.74 8.41 3.15
C SER A 44 -2.41 7.72 1.98
N GLY A 45 -3.66 7.33 2.16
CA GLY A 45 -4.40 6.68 1.10
C GLY A 45 -5.79 6.26 1.54
N PHE A 46 -6.43 5.46 0.68
CA PHE A 46 -7.76 4.94 0.90
C PHE A 46 -7.73 3.42 0.68
N ALA A 47 -8.31 2.67 1.61
CA ALA A 47 -8.18 1.21 1.62
C ALA A 47 -9.48 0.48 1.32
N GLY A 48 -10.51 1.19 0.89
CA GLY A 48 -11.80 0.57 0.55
C GLY A 48 -12.95 1.09 1.39
N CYS A 49 -12.76 1.21 2.68
CA CYS A 49 -13.74 1.79 3.60
C CYS A 49 -13.19 3.04 4.26
N ASN A 50 -11.91 3.08 4.56
CA ASN A 50 -11.34 4.11 5.40
C ASN A 50 -10.11 4.72 4.77
N ASN A 51 -9.90 6.01 5.06
CA ASN A 51 -8.63 6.67 4.81
C ASN A 51 -7.63 6.22 5.85
N PHE A 52 -6.37 6.16 5.44
CA PHE A 52 -5.30 5.79 6.35
C PHE A 52 -4.10 6.71 6.16
N SER A 53 -3.24 6.73 7.16
CA SER A 53 -2.01 7.50 7.08
C SER A 53 -1.01 7.00 8.12
N GLY A 54 0.23 7.43 7.96
CA GLY A 54 1.29 7.06 8.87
C GLY A 54 2.61 7.62 8.41
N THR A 55 3.67 7.22 9.09
CA THR A 55 5.03 7.55 8.68
C THR A 55 5.75 6.27 8.33
N TYR A 56 6.69 6.38 7.39
CA TYR A 56 7.43 5.22 6.93
C TYR A 56 8.90 5.40 7.17
N LYS A 57 9.63 4.30 7.15
CA LYS A 57 11.08 4.29 7.17
C LYS A 57 11.58 3.54 5.95
N SER A 58 12.63 4.04 5.35
CA SER A 58 13.26 3.34 4.24
C SER A 58 14.77 3.53 4.37
N SER A 59 15.51 2.53 3.94
CA SER A 59 16.96 2.61 3.95
C SER A 59 17.51 1.82 2.79
N GLY A 60 18.70 2.21 2.31
CA GLY A 60 19.27 1.58 1.13
C GLY A 60 18.35 1.75 -0.04
N GLU A 61 18.30 0.74 -0.90
CA GLU A 61 17.54 0.81 -2.14
C GLU A 61 16.22 0.06 -2.08
N SER A 62 16.00 -0.76 -1.07
CA SER A 62 14.84 -1.62 -1.08
C SER A 62 14.17 -1.80 0.28
N ALA A 63 14.81 -1.46 1.38
CA ALA A 63 14.19 -1.65 2.70
C ALA A 63 13.09 -0.63 2.92
N PHE A 64 11.95 -1.09 3.42
CA PHE A 64 10.80 -0.22 3.62
C PHE A 64 9.95 -0.74 4.77
N ASP A 65 9.46 0.19 5.58
CA ASP A 65 8.61 -0.15 6.73
C ASP A 65 7.51 0.91 6.82
N PHE A 66 6.26 0.47 6.69
CA PHE A 66 5.12 1.38 6.81
C PHE A 66 4.93 1.90 8.24
N GLY A 67 5.53 1.24 9.22
CA GLY A 67 5.33 1.64 10.61
C GLY A 67 3.90 1.41 11.06
N SER A 68 3.47 2.20 12.01
CA SER A 68 2.10 2.12 12.52
C SER A 68 1.18 2.92 11.62
N THR A 69 0.07 2.31 11.20
CA THR A 69 -0.92 2.94 10.34
C THR A 69 -2.12 3.35 11.16
N VAL A 70 -2.59 4.57 10.94
CA VAL A 70 -3.78 5.11 11.57
C VAL A 70 -4.88 5.19 10.51
N SER A 71 -6.09 4.82 10.86
CA SER A 71 -7.20 4.88 9.91
C SER A 71 -8.48 5.30 10.62
N THR A 72 -9.43 5.80 9.83
CA THR A 72 -10.80 5.97 10.32
C THR A 72 -11.41 4.58 10.53
N LYS A 73 -12.56 4.51 11.20
CA LYS A 73 -13.13 3.24 11.66
C LYS A 73 -14.55 3.05 11.18
N LYS A 74 -14.76 3.20 9.88
CA LYS A 74 -16.05 2.91 9.28
C LYS A 74 -16.09 1.46 8.82
N ALA A 75 -17.29 0.88 8.76
CA ALA A 75 -17.48 -0.44 8.16
C ALA A 75 -18.19 -0.30 6.82
N CYS A 76 -17.84 -1.15 5.88
CA CYS A 76 -18.51 -1.18 4.57
C CYS A 76 -18.34 -2.57 3.97
N SER A 77 -18.91 -2.78 2.79
CA SER A 77 -18.85 -4.10 2.14
C SER A 77 -17.45 -4.48 1.68
N ALA A 78 -16.50 -3.54 1.67
CA ALA A 78 -15.13 -3.80 1.25
C ALA A 78 -14.19 -4.10 2.42
N MET A 79 -14.70 -4.50 3.58
CA MET A 79 -13.86 -4.72 4.76
C MET A 79 -12.83 -5.83 4.56
N ASP A 80 -13.18 -6.89 3.83
CA ASP A 80 -12.21 -7.96 3.60
C ASP A 80 -11.03 -7.47 2.77
N LEU A 81 -11.29 -6.64 1.78
CA LEU A 81 -10.23 -6.03 1.00
C LEU A 81 -9.41 -5.08 1.85
N GLU A 82 -10.05 -4.23 2.62
CA GLU A 82 -9.33 -3.28 3.47
C GLU A 82 -8.47 -4.00 4.50
N ASN A 83 -9.00 -5.03 5.15
CA ASN A 83 -8.23 -5.82 6.10
C ASN A 83 -7.02 -6.46 5.43
N GLY A 84 -7.19 -6.95 4.20
CA GLY A 84 -6.09 -7.52 3.45
C GLY A 84 -5.00 -6.50 3.15
N ILE A 85 -5.39 -5.28 2.78
CA ILE A 85 -4.42 -4.22 2.53
C ILE A 85 -3.62 -3.91 3.79
N PHE A 86 -4.30 -3.77 4.94
CA PHE A 86 -3.60 -3.46 6.19
C PHE A 86 -2.72 -4.61 6.65
N GLN A 87 -3.15 -5.85 6.47
CA GLN A 87 -2.32 -7.01 6.79
C GLN A 87 -1.06 -7.01 5.93
N ALA A 88 -1.21 -6.72 4.64
CA ALA A 88 -0.05 -6.67 3.75
C ALA A 88 0.90 -5.55 4.14
N MET A 89 0.37 -4.37 4.46
CA MET A 89 1.21 -3.25 4.89
C MET A 89 2.05 -3.61 6.12
N ASP A 90 1.48 -4.42 7.01
CA ASP A 90 2.16 -4.83 8.23
C ASP A 90 3.25 -5.87 7.97
N LYS A 91 3.12 -6.65 6.91
CA LYS A 91 4.03 -7.76 6.61
C LYS A 91 5.16 -7.40 5.65
N VAL A 92 4.95 -6.43 4.77
CA VAL A 92 5.96 -6.11 3.76
C VAL A 92 7.12 -5.34 4.39
N ASN A 93 8.33 -5.59 3.88
CA ASN A 93 9.52 -4.91 4.38
C ASN A 93 10.49 -4.54 3.26
N ARG A 94 10.05 -4.64 2.01
CA ARG A 94 10.85 -4.26 0.85
C ARG A 94 9.98 -3.57 -0.17
N PHE A 95 10.62 -2.76 -1.01
CA PHE A 95 9.90 -2.19 -2.14
C PHE A 95 10.81 -2.18 -3.37
N GLY A 96 10.17 -2.10 -4.53
CA GLY A 96 10.85 -1.92 -5.79
C GLY A 96 9.93 -1.22 -6.77
N ILE A 97 10.52 -0.59 -7.76
CA ILE A 97 9.76 0.07 -8.82
C ILE A 97 10.04 -0.69 -10.11
N LYS A 98 8.97 -1.16 -10.76
CA LYS A 98 9.05 -1.89 -12.01
C LYS A 98 8.16 -1.21 -13.03
N GLY A 99 8.76 -0.46 -13.95
CA GLY A 99 7.98 0.31 -14.90
C GLY A 99 7.07 1.29 -14.19
N ASP A 100 5.76 1.14 -14.37
CA ASP A 100 4.77 2.02 -13.78
C ASP A 100 4.24 1.46 -12.46
N GLN A 101 4.85 0.42 -11.91
CA GLN A 101 4.36 -0.23 -10.71
C GLN A 101 5.30 -0.06 -9.54
N LEU A 102 4.72 0.13 -8.38
CA LEU A 102 5.40 0.17 -7.09
C LEU A 102 5.03 -1.12 -6.37
N VAL A 103 6.01 -1.96 -6.07
CA VAL A 103 5.78 -3.30 -5.54
C VAL A 103 6.39 -3.38 -4.14
N PHE A 104 5.55 -3.71 -3.16
CA PHE A 104 6.01 -3.99 -1.79
C PHE A 104 5.91 -5.49 -1.57
N THR A 105 6.92 -6.08 -0.95
CA THR A 105 6.95 -7.52 -0.68
C THR A 105 7.42 -7.80 0.74
N SER A 106 6.98 -8.93 1.27
CA SER A 106 7.49 -9.46 2.52
C SER A 106 8.79 -10.21 2.27
N GLU A 107 9.52 -10.48 3.35
CA GLU A 107 10.81 -11.15 3.24
C GLU A 107 10.67 -12.54 2.62
N ASP A 108 9.60 -13.27 2.95
CA ASP A 108 9.37 -14.61 2.40
C ASP A 108 8.76 -14.57 1.00
N GLY A 109 8.35 -13.40 0.52
CA GLY A 109 7.76 -13.26 -0.81
C GLY A 109 6.30 -13.66 -0.90
N TYR A 110 5.67 -14.05 0.20
CA TYR A 110 4.30 -14.55 0.17
C TYR A 110 3.24 -13.46 0.30
N THR A 111 3.65 -12.27 0.68
CA THR A 111 2.74 -11.12 0.82
C THR A 111 3.24 -10.01 -0.06
N GLU A 112 2.32 -9.39 -0.80
CA GLU A 112 2.69 -8.43 -1.81
C GLU A 112 1.62 -7.37 -1.94
N LEU A 113 2.03 -6.11 -2.06
CA LEU A 113 1.15 -5.00 -2.43
C LEU A 113 1.69 -4.41 -3.72
N VAL A 114 0.87 -4.36 -4.74
CA VAL A 114 1.27 -3.79 -6.02
C VAL A 114 0.37 -2.60 -6.32
N TYR A 115 0.99 -1.45 -6.48
CA TYR A 115 0.31 -0.23 -6.86
C TYR A 115 0.77 0.20 -8.23
N SER A 116 -0.12 0.77 -9.01
CA SER A 116 0.21 1.31 -10.33
C SER A 116 0.18 2.83 -10.27
N LYS A 117 0.98 3.44 -11.12
CA LYS A 117 1.04 4.90 -11.19
C LYS A 117 -0.29 5.43 -11.69
N ALA A 118 -0.80 6.44 -11.00
CA ALA A 118 -2.04 7.10 -11.42
C ALA A 118 -1.77 7.91 -12.69
N ILE A 119 -2.75 7.96 -13.55
CA ILE A 119 -2.66 8.69 -14.82
C ILE A 119 -3.22 10.10 -14.66
#